data_2930e70eef988fcca97c5b18bca2d1cf
#
_entry.id   2930e70eef988fcca97c5b18bca2d1cf
#
_cell.length_a   1.000
_cell.length_b   1.000
_cell.length_c   1.000
_cell.angle_alpha   90.00
_cell.angle_beta   90.00
_cell.angle_gamma   90.00
#
_symmetry.space_group_name_H-M   'P 1'
#
loop_
_entity.id
_entity.type
_entity.pdbx_description
1 polymer ?
#
loop_
_entity_poly.entity_id
_entity_poly.type
_entity_poly.pdbx_seq_one_letter_code
_entity_poly.pdbx_strand_id
1 'polypeptide(L)'
;MYIAAVTEMTHQLVPALATLHAALAEKSAAWADIIKVGRTHTQDATPLTLGQEFGGYAKQVENGIARVKATLPHMSELALGGTAVGTGLNTTLGYDVAIAKMIAKETGLPFASAPNKFEALAAHDAVVEASGALNVLACSLNKIANDIRFLGSGPRSGLGELSLPENEPGSSIMPGKVNPTQCEAMTMVCAQVVGNHAAITFGGAQGHFELNVFKPVRHAQPARGRE
;
A
#
# COMPACT_ATOMS: atom_id res chain seq x y z
N MET A 1 -6.79 -15.32 -5.40
CA MET A 1 -6.51 -13.88 -5.51
C MET A 1 -6.85 -13.17 -4.21
N TYR A 2 -8.12 -13.08 -3.79
CA TYR A 2 -8.54 -12.48 -2.53
C TYR A 2 -7.76 -13.03 -1.31
N ILE A 3 -7.69 -14.33 -1.16
CA ILE A 3 -6.96 -14.98 -0.06
C ILE A 3 -5.51 -14.51 0.00
N ALA A 4 -4.78 -14.58 -1.11
CA ALA A 4 -3.39 -14.13 -1.17
C ALA A 4 -3.26 -12.64 -0.83
N ALA A 5 -4.11 -11.77 -1.40
CA ALA A 5 -4.06 -10.34 -1.13
C ALA A 5 -4.34 -10.01 0.35
N VAL A 6 -5.37 -10.61 0.96
CA VAL A 6 -5.66 -10.40 2.39
C VAL A 6 -4.52 -10.91 3.27
N THR A 7 -3.94 -12.07 2.92
CA THR A 7 -2.79 -12.62 3.65
C THR A 7 -1.59 -11.68 3.59
N GLU A 8 -1.21 -11.21 2.39
CA GLU A 8 -0.09 -10.28 2.21
C GLU A 8 -0.34 -8.93 2.90
N MET A 9 -1.54 -8.37 2.75
CA MET A 9 -1.86 -7.11 3.42
C MET A 9 -1.82 -7.24 4.94
N THR A 10 -2.32 -8.35 5.49
CA THR A 10 -2.41 -8.56 6.95
C THR A 10 -1.06 -8.92 7.57
N HIS A 11 -0.30 -9.81 6.95
CA HIS A 11 0.90 -10.38 7.57
C HIS A 11 2.21 -9.73 7.13
N GLN A 12 2.22 -8.99 6.01
CA GLN A 12 3.41 -8.30 5.51
C GLN A 12 3.23 -6.78 5.51
N LEU A 13 2.26 -6.26 4.74
CA LEU A 13 2.13 -4.83 4.52
C LEU A 13 1.81 -4.06 5.80
N VAL A 14 0.77 -4.46 6.53
CA VAL A 14 0.35 -3.75 7.76
C VAL A 14 1.43 -3.74 8.83
N PRO A 15 2.14 -4.85 9.13
CA PRO A 15 3.28 -4.82 10.05
C PRO A 15 4.44 -3.94 9.57
N ALA A 16 4.78 -3.97 8.28
CA ALA A 16 5.83 -3.11 7.72
C ALA A 16 5.48 -1.62 7.84
N LEU A 17 4.22 -1.26 7.58
CA LEU A 17 3.73 0.10 7.77
C LEU A 17 3.73 0.52 9.26
N ALA A 18 3.42 -0.41 10.16
CA ALA A 18 3.49 -0.14 11.60
C ALA A 18 4.94 0.13 12.05
N THR A 19 5.91 -0.59 11.49
CA THR A 19 7.34 -0.33 11.73
C THR A 19 7.75 1.05 11.21
N LEU A 20 7.35 1.42 10.00
CA LEU A 20 7.62 2.74 9.44
C LEU A 20 6.96 3.85 10.28
N HIS A 21 5.70 3.66 10.66
CA HIS A 21 4.99 4.59 11.54
C HIS A 21 5.75 4.82 12.86
N ALA A 22 6.17 3.73 13.53
CA ALA A 22 6.89 3.80 14.78
C ALA A 22 8.22 4.57 14.64
N ALA A 23 8.98 4.31 13.57
CA ALA A 23 10.23 5.02 13.29
C ALA A 23 10.00 6.52 13.05
N LEU A 24 8.97 6.90 12.30
CA LEU A 24 8.63 8.30 12.06
C LEU A 24 8.15 9.00 13.35
N ALA A 25 7.35 8.31 14.16
CA ALA A 25 6.87 8.83 15.44
C ALA A 25 8.02 9.01 16.45
N GLU A 26 8.97 8.09 16.49
CA GLU A 26 10.22 8.22 17.30
C GLU A 26 11.00 9.46 16.89
N LYS A 27 11.22 9.67 15.59
CA LYS A 27 11.89 10.86 15.08
C LYS A 27 11.12 12.15 15.39
N SER A 28 9.78 12.11 15.26
CA SER A 28 8.92 13.24 15.64
C SER A 28 9.13 13.64 17.10
N ALA A 29 9.18 12.67 18.00
CA ALA A 29 9.42 12.92 19.43
C ALA A 29 10.84 13.40 19.70
N ALA A 30 11.85 12.77 19.10
CA ALA A 30 13.26 13.12 19.31
C ALA A 30 13.63 14.51 18.80
N TRP A 31 12.91 15.03 17.80
CA TRP A 31 13.18 16.32 17.17
C TRP A 31 12.12 17.38 17.50
N ALA A 32 11.38 17.21 18.58
CA ALA A 32 10.31 18.11 19.01
C ALA A 32 10.76 19.55 19.22
N ASP A 33 12.02 19.74 19.68
CA ASP A 33 12.58 21.05 20.00
C ASP A 33 13.49 21.64 18.91
N ILE A 34 13.66 20.94 17.77
CA ILE A 34 14.51 21.42 16.67
C ILE A 34 13.70 22.37 15.80
N ILE A 35 13.90 23.68 16.01
CA ILE A 35 13.23 24.71 15.22
C ILE A 35 13.84 24.78 13.83
N LYS A 36 13.00 24.84 12.80
CA LYS A 36 13.39 24.99 11.40
C LYS A 36 12.48 25.97 10.66
N VAL A 37 12.90 26.40 9.48
CA VAL A 37 12.02 27.14 8.57
C VAL A 37 10.98 26.20 7.99
N GLY A 38 9.70 26.56 8.04
CA GLY A 38 8.66 25.92 7.27
C GLY A 38 8.68 26.39 5.82
N ARG A 39 8.22 25.56 4.89
CA ARG A 39 8.16 25.91 3.46
C ARG A 39 6.78 25.63 2.89
N THR A 40 6.27 26.59 2.15
CA THR A 40 5.10 26.42 1.26
C THR A 40 5.50 26.86 -0.13
N HIS A 41 5.08 26.14 -1.17
CA HIS A 41 5.53 26.39 -2.55
C HIS A 41 7.07 26.33 -2.72
N THR A 42 7.74 25.56 -1.85
CA THR A 42 9.20 25.51 -1.73
C THR A 42 9.86 26.84 -1.31
N GLN A 43 9.08 27.84 -0.91
CA GLN A 43 9.54 29.15 -0.41
C GLN A 43 9.48 29.17 1.12
N ASP A 44 10.33 30.01 1.72
CA ASP A 44 10.38 30.20 3.18
C ASP A 44 9.04 30.67 3.72
N ALA A 45 8.59 30.04 4.80
CA ALA A 45 7.36 30.35 5.51
C ALA A 45 7.62 30.48 7.01
N THR A 46 6.58 30.36 7.82
CA THR A 46 6.67 30.46 9.27
C THR A 46 7.47 29.31 9.88
N PRO A 47 8.15 29.50 11.02
CA PRO A 47 8.85 28.45 11.72
C PRO A 47 7.92 27.32 12.18
N LEU A 48 8.47 26.11 12.22
CA LEU A 48 7.91 24.93 12.88
C LEU A 48 9.06 24.13 13.47
N THR A 49 8.79 23.02 14.14
CA THR A 49 9.83 22.09 14.54
C THR A 49 9.95 20.94 13.54
N LEU A 50 11.15 20.37 13.45
CA LEU A 50 11.39 19.17 12.65
C LEU A 50 10.51 18.00 13.14
N GLY A 51 10.30 17.93 14.48
CA GLY A 51 9.37 16.97 15.07
C GLY A 51 7.93 17.13 14.59
N GLN A 52 7.44 18.36 14.43
CA GLN A 52 6.09 18.61 13.87
C GLN A 52 5.99 18.16 12.41
N GLU A 53 7.01 18.38 11.60
CA GLU A 53 7.06 17.92 10.21
C GLU A 53 6.99 16.39 10.13
N PHE A 54 7.82 15.69 10.90
CA PHE A 54 7.83 14.22 10.97
C PHE A 54 6.55 13.64 11.60
N GLY A 55 5.94 14.37 12.55
CA GLY A 55 4.62 14.03 13.10
C GLY A 55 3.53 14.00 12.02
N GLY A 56 3.59 14.92 11.06
CA GLY A 56 2.72 14.91 9.88
C GLY A 56 2.91 13.65 9.03
N TYR A 57 4.16 13.22 8.81
CA TYR A 57 4.47 11.99 8.07
C TYR A 57 3.97 10.74 8.82
N ALA A 58 4.22 10.67 10.12
CA ALA A 58 3.71 9.57 10.96
C ALA A 58 2.18 9.48 10.85
N LYS A 59 1.47 10.61 10.93
CA LYS A 59 0.00 10.63 10.80
C LYS A 59 -0.50 10.21 9.42
N GLN A 60 0.23 10.52 8.34
CA GLN A 60 -0.12 10.03 7.01
C GLN A 60 -0.04 8.49 6.92
N VAL A 61 1.01 7.89 7.51
CA VAL A 61 1.18 6.43 7.55
C VAL A 61 0.11 5.78 8.42
N GLU A 62 -0.18 6.32 9.61
CA GLU A 62 -1.26 5.85 10.48
C GLU A 62 -2.61 5.81 9.76
N ASN A 63 -2.96 6.90 9.09
CA ASN A 63 -4.18 6.99 8.30
C ASN A 63 -4.17 5.99 7.13
N GLY A 64 -3.00 5.76 6.51
CA GLY A 64 -2.81 4.75 5.46
C GLY A 64 -3.10 3.33 5.98
N ILE A 65 -2.57 2.97 7.15
CA ILE A 65 -2.84 1.69 7.81
C ILE A 65 -4.34 1.51 8.06
N ALA A 66 -5.00 2.55 8.58
CA ALA A 66 -6.44 2.50 8.84
C ALA A 66 -7.25 2.26 7.56
N ARG A 67 -6.91 2.94 6.45
CA ARG A 67 -7.56 2.75 5.15
C ARG A 67 -7.37 1.33 4.61
N VAL A 68 -6.16 0.79 4.65
CA VAL A 68 -5.89 -0.58 4.20
C VAL A 68 -6.69 -1.58 5.04
N LYS A 69 -6.68 -1.44 6.37
CA LYS A 69 -7.45 -2.33 7.26
C LYS A 69 -8.95 -2.26 7.00
N ALA A 70 -9.49 -1.09 6.65
CA ALA A 70 -10.92 -0.93 6.37
C ALA A 70 -11.40 -1.73 5.13
N THR A 71 -10.52 -2.06 4.20
CA THR A 71 -10.87 -2.85 3.00
C THR A 71 -10.88 -4.36 3.25
N LEU A 72 -10.22 -4.83 4.32
CA LEU A 72 -10.06 -6.27 4.58
C LEU A 72 -11.39 -7.02 4.76
N PRO A 73 -12.44 -6.47 5.41
CA PRO A 73 -13.73 -7.16 5.51
C PRO A 73 -14.31 -7.49 4.14
N HIS A 74 -14.38 -6.53 3.21
CA HIS A 74 -14.92 -6.75 1.86
C HIS A 74 -14.04 -7.72 1.06
N MET A 75 -12.73 -7.64 1.20
CA MET A 75 -11.80 -8.58 0.58
C MET A 75 -11.87 -9.99 1.17
N SER A 76 -12.47 -10.18 2.35
CA SER A 76 -12.60 -11.48 3.00
C SER A 76 -13.87 -12.22 2.61
N GLU A 77 -14.76 -11.61 1.84
CA GLU A 77 -15.95 -12.23 1.31
C GLU A 77 -15.65 -13.01 0.02
N LEU A 78 -15.84 -14.33 0.04
CA LEU A 78 -15.44 -15.22 -1.04
C LEU A 78 -16.61 -15.60 -1.95
N ALA A 79 -16.41 -15.49 -3.26
CA ALA A 79 -17.36 -15.94 -4.28
C ALA A 79 -17.47 -17.47 -4.42
N LEU A 80 -16.62 -18.22 -3.73
CA LEU A 80 -16.58 -19.67 -3.79
C LEU A 80 -17.94 -20.30 -3.49
N GLY A 81 -18.30 -21.30 -4.29
CA GLY A 81 -19.61 -21.97 -4.22
C GLY A 81 -20.69 -21.37 -5.12
N GLY A 82 -20.47 -20.18 -5.71
CA GLY A 82 -21.40 -19.58 -6.68
C GLY A 82 -21.48 -20.32 -8.01
N THR A 83 -20.50 -21.15 -8.30
CA THR A 83 -20.32 -21.88 -9.58
C THR A 83 -20.25 -20.96 -10.79
N ALA A 84 -20.97 -21.24 -11.87
CA ALA A 84 -20.85 -20.49 -13.13
C ALA A 84 -21.37 -19.06 -13.02
N VAL A 85 -22.54 -18.88 -12.43
CA VAL A 85 -23.29 -17.61 -12.48
C VAL A 85 -23.75 -17.08 -11.13
N GLY A 86 -23.43 -17.76 -10.03
CA GLY A 86 -23.81 -17.34 -8.68
C GLY A 86 -24.91 -18.17 -8.02
N THR A 87 -25.53 -19.11 -8.74
CA THR A 87 -26.63 -19.94 -8.25
C THR A 87 -26.19 -21.13 -7.40
N GLY A 88 -24.91 -21.49 -7.43
CA GLY A 88 -24.42 -22.71 -6.76
C GLY A 88 -24.84 -24.02 -7.43
N LEU A 89 -25.29 -23.97 -8.69
CA LEU A 89 -25.71 -25.16 -9.42
C LEU A 89 -24.56 -26.17 -9.50
N ASN A 90 -24.90 -27.45 -9.30
CA ASN A 90 -23.94 -28.59 -9.27
C ASN A 90 -22.98 -28.61 -8.07
N THR A 91 -23.25 -27.89 -6.99
CA THR A 91 -22.58 -28.08 -5.71
C THR A 91 -23.48 -28.75 -4.67
N THR A 92 -22.86 -29.28 -3.63
CA THR A 92 -23.57 -29.74 -2.44
C THR A 92 -24.09 -28.53 -1.66
N LEU A 93 -25.30 -28.62 -1.12
CA LEU A 93 -25.87 -27.57 -0.29
C LEU A 93 -24.96 -27.24 0.90
N GLY A 94 -24.66 -25.94 1.09
CA GLY A 94 -23.77 -25.47 2.16
C GLY A 94 -22.27 -25.57 1.85
N TYR A 95 -21.90 -26.01 0.65
CA TYR A 95 -20.49 -26.08 0.22
C TYR A 95 -19.77 -24.74 0.35
N ASP A 96 -20.39 -23.66 -0.05
CA ASP A 96 -19.85 -22.30 -0.03
C ASP A 96 -19.44 -21.87 1.40
N VAL A 97 -20.31 -22.12 2.35
CA VAL A 97 -20.04 -21.83 3.78
C VAL A 97 -18.96 -22.75 4.34
N ALA A 98 -19.01 -24.04 3.99
CA ALA A 98 -18.04 -25.02 4.46
C ALA A 98 -16.62 -24.70 3.98
N ILE A 99 -16.45 -24.40 2.68
CA ILE A 99 -15.14 -24.09 2.11
C ILE A 99 -14.58 -22.77 2.65
N ALA A 100 -15.41 -21.74 2.82
CA ALA A 100 -14.98 -20.47 3.41
C ALA A 100 -14.48 -20.67 4.86
N LYS A 101 -15.18 -21.48 5.67
CA LYS A 101 -14.74 -21.85 7.03
C LYS A 101 -13.42 -22.61 7.04
N MET A 102 -13.21 -23.51 6.08
CA MET A 102 -11.95 -24.24 5.96
C MET A 102 -10.80 -23.28 5.64
N ILE A 103 -10.99 -22.38 4.69
CA ILE A 103 -9.99 -21.35 4.35
C ILE A 103 -9.71 -20.44 5.56
N ALA A 104 -10.73 -20.01 6.27
CA ALA A 104 -10.57 -19.20 7.48
C ALA A 104 -9.75 -19.93 8.56
N LYS A 105 -10.02 -21.23 8.76
CA LYS A 105 -9.26 -22.08 9.70
C LYS A 105 -7.81 -22.26 9.28
N GLU A 106 -7.57 -22.51 8.01
CA GLU A 106 -6.23 -22.75 7.46
C GLU A 106 -5.35 -21.51 7.49
N THR A 107 -5.94 -20.35 7.20
CA THR A 107 -5.22 -19.06 7.13
C THR A 107 -5.18 -18.31 8.47
N GLY A 108 -6.06 -18.62 9.41
CA GLY A 108 -6.27 -17.83 10.62
C GLY A 108 -6.93 -16.46 10.36
N LEU A 109 -7.47 -16.25 9.16
CA LEU A 109 -8.06 -14.98 8.72
C LEU A 109 -9.59 -15.09 8.58
N PRO A 110 -10.36 -13.99 8.71
CA PRO A 110 -11.82 -14.02 8.84
C PRO A 110 -12.54 -14.17 7.49
N PHE A 111 -12.13 -15.14 6.67
CA PHE A 111 -12.80 -15.42 5.40
C PHE A 111 -14.21 -15.96 5.62
N ALA A 112 -15.15 -15.45 4.85
CA ALA A 112 -16.55 -15.84 4.86
C ALA A 112 -17.08 -16.06 3.44
N SER A 113 -18.19 -16.78 3.34
CA SER A 113 -18.93 -16.90 2.08
C SER A 113 -19.60 -15.57 1.79
N ALA A 114 -19.38 -14.98 0.60
CA ALA A 114 -20.03 -13.73 0.21
C ALA A 114 -21.57 -13.85 0.30
N PRO A 115 -22.25 -12.86 0.86
CA PRO A 115 -23.71 -12.91 1.04
C PRO A 115 -24.46 -12.91 -0.30
N ASN A 116 -23.86 -12.35 -1.35
CA ASN A 116 -24.40 -12.35 -2.71
C ASN A 116 -23.33 -12.86 -3.70
N LYS A 117 -23.53 -14.07 -4.21
CA LYS A 117 -22.59 -14.70 -5.15
C LYS A 117 -22.66 -14.10 -6.57
N PHE A 118 -23.78 -13.51 -6.94
CA PHE A 118 -23.93 -12.85 -8.24
C PHE A 118 -23.04 -11.61 -8.31
N GLU A 119 -23.11 -10.76 -7.29
CA GLU A 119 -22.21 -9.61 -7.16
C GLU A 119 -20.75 -10.06 -7.08
N ALA A 120 -20.41 -10.99 -6.21
CA ALA A 120 -19.03 -11.42 -5.96
C ALA A 120 -18.34 -12.08 -7.19
N LEU A 121 -19.10 -12.58 -8.17
CA LEU A 121 -18.58 -13.12 -9.43
C LEU A 121 -18.50 -12.06 -10.54
N ALA A 122 -19.48 -11.17 -10.61
CA ALA A 122 -19.65 -10.22 -11.71
C ALA A 122 -18.96 -8.87 -11.46
N ALA A 123 -18.96 -8.41 -10.22
CA ALA A 123 -18.20 -7.21 -9.84
C ALA A 123 -16.75 -7.56 -9.43
N HIS A 124 -16.07 -6.78 -8.76
CA HIS A 124 -14.80 -6.93 -8.09
C HIS A 124 -14.48 -5.64 -7.34
N ASP A 125 -15.52 -5.03 -6.84
CA ASP A 125 -15.48 -3.72 -6.19
C ASP A 125 -14.55 -3.74 -4.98
N ALA A 126 -14.55 -4.83 -4.20
CA ALA A 126 -13.61 -5.00 -3.08
C ALA A 126 -12.13 -4.93 -3.50
N VAL A 127 -11.77 -5.44 -4.69
CA VAL A 127 -10.39 -5.35 -5.21
C VAL A 127 -10.07 -3.93 -5.66
N VAL A 128 -11.02 -3.24 -6.29
CA VAL A 128 -10.86 -1.84 -6.71
C VAL A 128 -10.72 -0.94 -5.48
N GLU A 129 -11.55 -1.16 -4.46
CA GLU A 129 -11.48 -0.45 -3.17
C GLU A 129 -10.11 -0.65 -2.48
N ALA A 130 -9.67 -1.89 -2.33
CA ALA A 130 -8.37 -2.21 -1.74
C ALA A 130 -7.22 -1.57 -2.54
N SER A 131 -7.27 -1.65 -3.86
CA SER A 131 -6.31 -0.99 -4.75
C SER A 131 -6.35 0.53 -4.60
N GLY A 132 -7.53 1.12 -4.41
CA GLY A 132 -7.71 2.55 -4.12
C GLY A 132 -7.06 2.97 -2.81
N ALA A 133 -7.22 2.16 -1.75
CA ALA A 133 -6.55 2.39 -0.48
C ALA A 133 -5.02 2.34 -0.59
N LEU A 134 -4.50 1.36 -1.35
CA LEU A 134 -3.07 1.25 -1.66
C LEU A 134 -2.57 2.43 -2.50
N ASN A 135 -3.37 2.93 -3.43
CA ASN A 135 -3.04 4.10 -4.23
C ASN A 135 -2.92 5.37 -3.36
N VAL A 136 -3.84 5.59 -2.42
CA VAL A 136 -3.75 6.70 -1.45
C VAL A 136 -2.50 6.56 -0.58
N LEU A 137 -2.19 5.36 -0.12
CA LEU A 137 -0.97 5.07 0.64
C LEU A 137 0.28 5.39 -0.20
N ALA A 138 0.33 4.98 -1.46
CA ALA A 138 1.43 5.27 -2.37
C ALA A 138 1.62 6.80 -2.56
N CYS A 139 0.56 7.57 -2.69
CA CYS A 139 0.64 9.04 -2.74
C CYS A 139 1.29 9.61 -1.47
N SER A 140 0.90 9.12 -0.30
CA SER A 140 1.48 9.55 0.98
C SER A 140 2.96 9.18 1.09
N LEU A 141 3.32 7.94 0.78
CA LEU A 141 4.71 7.45 0.85
C LEU A 141 5.62 8.16 -0.17
N ASN A 142 5.11 8.42 -1.37
CA ASN A 142 5.83 9.18 -2.38
C ASN A 142 6.14 10.60 -1.91
N LYS A 143 5.16 11.28 -1.30
CA LYS A 143 5.36 12.62 -0.72
C LYS A 143 6.40 12.58 0.39
N ILE A 144 6.31 11.67 1.33
CA ILE A 144 7.25 11.53 2.45
C ILE A 144 8.67 11.26 1.92
N ALA A 145 8.83 10.32 0.98
CA ALA A 145 10.12 10.00 0.40
C ALA A 145 10.74 11.19 -0.35
N ASN A 146 9.93 11.95 -1.10
CA ASN A 146 10.40 13.16 -1.78
C ASN A 146 10.84 14.24 -0.79
N ASP A 147 10.09 14.49 0.27
CA ASP A 147 10.46 15.47 1.29
C ASP A 147 11.78 15.06 1.98
N ILE A 148 11.88 13.83 2.45
CA ILE A 148 13.08 13.34 3.14
C ILE A 148 14.32 13.46 2.28
N ARG A 149 14.26 13.01 1.01
CA ARG A 149 15.44 13.13 0.12
C ARG A 149 15.76 14.57 -0.22
N PHE A 150 14.77 15.47 -0.28
CA PHE A 150 14.97 16.87 -0.57
C PHE A 150 15.60 17.59 0.63
N LEU A 151 15.13 17.31 1.85
CA LEU A 151 15.73 17.80 3.09
C LEU A 151 17.18 17.30 3.28
N GLY A 152 17.49 16.09 2.78
CA GLY A 152 18.84 15.53 2.81
C GLY A 152 19.70 15.93 1.60
N SER A 153 19.24 16.82 0.73
CA SER A 153 19.99 17.23 -0.46
C SER A 153 21.22 18.08 -0.14
N GLY A 154 22.25 17.93 -0.94
CA GLY A 154 23.48 18.70 -0.78
C GLY A 154 24.68 17.82 -0.44
N PRO A 155 25.45 18.15 0.62
CA PRO A 155 25.17 19.13 1.69
C PRO A 155 25.48 20.59 1.37
N ARG A 156 26.32 20.88 0.38
CA ARG A 156 26.81 22.26 0.15
C ARG A 156 25.88 23.09 -0.73
N SER A 157 25.26 22.49 -1.76
CA SER A 157 24.41 23.16 -2.73
C SER A 157 22.96 22.67 -2.68
N GLY A 158 22.55 22.10 -1.58
CA GLY A 158 21.18 21.65 -1.30
C GLY A 158 20.70 22.15 0.06
N LEU A 159 19.63 21.60 0.58
CA LEU A 159 19.06 22.02 1.87
C LEU A 159 19.91 21.58 3.06
N GLY A 160 20.41 20.34 3.05
CA GLY A 160 21.33 19.84 4.08
C GLY A 160 20.72 19.79 5.48
N GLU A 161 19.40 19.75 5.64
CA GLU A 161 18.73 19.70 6.93
C GLU A 161 18.75 18.30 7.56
N LEU A 162 18.85 17.26 6.73
CA LEU A 162 18.97 15.87 7.17
C LEU A 162 20.29 15.27 6.68
N SER A 163 20.96 14.51 7.54
CA SER A 163 22.02 13.59 7.15
C SER A 163 21.44 12.19 7.03
N LEU A 164 21.39 11.68 5.81
CA LEU A 164 20.86 10.35 5.54
C LEU A 164 21.93 9.28 5.79
N PRO A 165 21.57 8.07 6.26
CA PRO A 165 22.53 7.00 6.49
C PRO A 165 23.09 6.47 5.16
N GLU A 166 24.37 6.10 5.20
CA GLU A 166 25.06 5.42 4.09
C GLU A 166 24.61 3.94 4.04
N ASN A 167 23.50 3.66 3.38
CA ASN A 167 22.99 2.29 3.21
C ASN A 167 23.70 1.53 2.08
N GLU A 168 24.43 2.23 1.22
CA GLU A 168 25.15 1.69 0.07
C GLU A 168 26.51 2.36 -0.07
N PRO A 169 27.51 1.69 -0.68
CA PRO A 169 28.73 2.35 -1.11
C PRO A 169 28.37 3.54 -1.99
N GLY A 170 28.95 4.69 -1.75
CA GLY A 170 28.71 5.88 -2.54
C GLY A 170 28.96 5.63 -4.04
N SER A 171 28.67 6.62 -4.88
CA SER A 171 28.93 6.54 -6.32
C SER A 171 30.36 6.08 -6.62
N SER A 172 30.56 5.10 -7.51
CA SER A 172 31.88 4.65 -7.93
C SER A 172 32.73 5.76 -8.56
N ILE A 173 32.09 6.82 -9.08
CA ILE A 173 32.74 7.98 -9.71
C ILE A 173 33.05 9.07 -8.66
N MET A 174 32.22 9.22 -7.62
CA MET A 174 32.33 10.25 -6.59
C MET A 174 32.32 9.62 -5.20
N PRO A 175 33.48 9.23 -4.65
CA PRO A 175 33.58 8.67 -3.31
C PRO A 175 32.98 9.60 -2.24
N GLY A 176 32.22 9.03 -1.29
CA GLY A 176 31.59 9.80 -0.22
C GLY A 176 30.30 10.52 -0.63
N LYS A 177 29.80 10.33 -1.86
CA LYS A 177 28.51 10.82 -2.28
C LYS A 177 27.41 9.86 -1.86
N VAL A 178 26.73 10.17 -0.75
CA VAL A 178 25.60 9.38 -0.22
C VAL A 178 24.34 9.75 -1.02
N ASN A 179 23.81 8.80 -1.77
CA ASN A 179 22.56 8.99 -2.51
C ASN A 179 21.36 8.55 -1.65
N PRO A 180 20.18 9.19 -1.77
CA PRO A 180 18.98 8.81 -1.04
C PRO A 180 18.25 7.62 -1.70
N THR A 181 18.96 6.52 -1.98
CA THR A 181 18.51 5.42 -2.83
C THR A 181 17.26 4.73 -2.30
N GLN A 182 17.07 4.65 -0.98
CA GLN A 182 15.86 4.09 -0.40
C GLN A 182 14.63 4.97 -0.67
N CYS A 183 14.77 6.28 -0.63
CA CYS A 183 13.71 7.20 -1.00
C CYS A 183 13.40 7.12 -2.50
N GLU A 184 14.42 6.96 -3.34
CA GLU A 184 14.25 6.79 -4.79
C GLU A 184 13.53 5.47 -5.10
N ALA A 185 13.93 4.36 -4.49
CA ALA A 185 13.24 3.08 -4.61
C ALA A 185 11.77 3.19 -4.19
N MET A 186 11.47 3.87 -3.08
CA MET A 186 10.11 4.10 -2.64
C MET A 186 9.28 4.87 -3.68
N THR A 187 9.83 5.91 -4.30
CA THR A 187 9.10 6.67 -5.34
C THR A 187 8.83 5.81 -6.59
N MET A 188 9.75 4.92 -6.97
CA MET A 188 9.55 3.97 -8.08
C MET A 188 8.45 2.96 -7.76
N VAL A 189 8.43 2.40 -6.54
CA VAL A 189 7.36 1.49 -6.10
C VAL A 189 6.01 2.21 -6.10
N CYS A 190 5.95 3.45 -5.61
CA CYS A 190 4.72 4.23 -5.64
C CYS A 190 4.21 4.47 -7.05
N ALA A 191 5.08 4.77 -8.01
CA ALA A 191 4.72 4.94 -9.42
C ALA A 191 4.12 3.64 -9.99
N GLN A 192 4.70 2.48 -9.66
CA GLN A 192 4.17 1.18 -10.09
C GLN A 192 2.78 0.90 -9.48
N VAL A 193 2.56 1.23 -8.20
CA VAL A 193 1.26 1.08 -7.54
C VAL A 193 0.19 1.92 -8.21
N VAL A 194 0.50 3.18 -8.54
CA VAL A 194 -0.41 4.10 -9.27
C VAL A 194 -0.79 3.51 -10.64
N GLY A 195 0.18 3.03 -11.40
CA GLY A 195 -0.08 2.40 -12.71
C GLY A 195 -0.93 1.14 -12.60
N ASN A 196 -0.65 0.29 -11.61
CA ASN A 196 -1.44 -0.92 -11.34
C ASN A 196 -2.87 -0.57 -10.93
N HIS A 197 -3.07 0.48 -10.11
CA HIS A 197 -4.40 0.92 -9.72
C HIS A 197 -5.26 1.35 -10.92
N ALA A 198 -4.69 2.07 -11.87
CA ALA A 198 -5.40 2.44 -13.10
C ALA A 198 -5.87 1.20 -13.88
N ALA A 199 -5.01 0.20 -14.04
CA ALA A 199 -5.34 -1.05 -14.70
C ALA A 199 -6.43 -1.86 -13.95
N ILE A 200 -6.33 -1.93 -12.60
CA ILE A 200 -7.30 -2.62 -11.75
C ILE A 200 -8.67 -1.93 -11.82
N THR A 201 -8.70 -0.61 -11.78
CA THR A 201 -9.95 0.18 -11.88
C THR A 201 -10.63 -0.06 -13.22
N PHE A 202 -9.88 0.00 -14.33
CA PHE A 202 -10.41 -0.31 -15.64
C PHE A 202 -10.95 -1.75 -15.71
N GLY A 203 -10.16 -2.74 -15.24
CA GLY A 203 -10.58 -4.14 -15.22
C GLY A 203 -11.80 -4.39 -14.34
N GLY A 204 -11.95 -3.65 -13.23
CA GLY A 204 -13.13 -3.71 -12.37
C GLY A 204 -14.41 -3.29 -13.09
N ALA A 205 -14.31 -2.28 -13.95
CA ALA A 205 -15.45 -1.73 -14.70
C ALA A 205 -15.88 -2.57 -15.91
N GLN A 206 -15.20 -3.67 -16.25
CA GLN A 206 -15.44 -4.44 -17.48
C GLN A 206 -16.33 -5.67 -17.30
N GLY A 207 -16.90 -5.91 -16.14
CA GLY A 207 -17.82 -7.03 -15.89
C GLY A 207 -19.08 -6.93 -16.78
N HIS A 208 -19.48 -8.07 -17.36
CA HIS A 208 -20.72 -8.18 -18.11
C HIS A 208 -21.56 -9.30 -17.52
N PHE A 209 -22.82 -9.00 -17.23
CA PHE A 209 -23.78 -9.94 -16.65
C PHE A 209 -23.23 -10.62 -15.40
N GLU A 210 -23.04 -11.93 -15.38
CA GLU A 210 -22.71 -12.72 -14.18
C GLU A 210 -21.22 -12.97 -13.98
N LEU A 211 -20.33 -12.45 -14.87
CA LEU A 211 -18.88 -12.68 -14.74
C LEU A 211 -18.04 -11.50 -15.20
N ASN A 212 -17.11 -11.08 -14.35
CA ASN A 212 -16.00 -10.24 -14.77
C ASN A 212 -14.79 -11.12 -15.13
N VAL A 213 -14.40 -11.11 -16.40
CA VAL A 213 -13.31 -11.94 -16.96
C VAL A 213 -11.92 -11.30 -16.81
N PHE A 214 -11.80 -10.05 -16.36
CA PHE A 214 -10.53 -9.31 -16.24
C PHE A 214 -9.69 -9.74 -15.04
N LYS A 215 -9.86 -10.95 -14.54
CA LYS A 215 -9.10 -11.51 -13.42
C LYS A 215 -7.57 -11.51 -13.66
N PRO A 216 -7.03 -11.87 -14.86
CA PRO A 216 -5.59 -11.86 -15.12
C PRO A 216 -4.95 -10.49 -15.02
N VAL A 217 -5.60 -9.41 -15.43
CA VAL A 217 -5.08 -8.03 -15.35
C VAL A 217 -4.73 -7.62 -13.92
N ARG A 218 -5.46 -8.16 -12.94
CA ARG A 218 -5.24 -7.90 -11.52
C ARG A 218 -4.12 -8.75 -10.92
N HIS A 219 -3.65 -9.77 -11.66
CA HIS A 219 -2.50 -10.60 -11.30
C HIS A 219 -1.21 -10.16 -11.98
N ALA A 220 -1.28 -9.25 -12.95
CA ALA A 220 -0.11 -8.75 -13.67
C ALA A 220 0.74 -7.81 -12.82
N GLN A 221 1.19 -8.30 -11.66
CA GLN A 221 2.53 -7.95 -11.24
C GLN A 221 3.48 -8.76 -12.13
N PRO A 222 4.49 -8.14 -12.76
CA PRO A 222 5.51 -8.92 -13.43
C PRO A 222 6.05 -9.91 -12.40
N ALA A 223 5.95 -11.21 -12.72
CA ALA A 223 6.73 -12.22 -12.04
C ALA A 223 8.18 -11.78 -12.23
N ARG A 224 8.74 -11.06 -11.26
CA ARG A 224 10.17 -10.78 -11.23
C ARG A 224 10.83 -12.12 -11.08
N GLY A 225 11.59 -12.46 -12.12
CA GLY A 225 12.37 -13.65 -12.17
C GLY A 225 13.09 -13.87 -10.86
N ARG A 226 12.96 -15.08 -10.36
CA ARG A 226 13.96 -15.66 -9.48
C ARG A 226 15.16 -15.94 -10.41
N GLU A 227 16.10 -15.04 -10.42
CA GLU A 227 17.49 -15.30 -10.77
C GLU A 227 18.36 -14.80 -9.64
#